data_f8bc0ae94438f3c0383c9ef9417564a6
#
_entry.id   f8bc0ae94438f3c0383c9ef9417564a6
#
_cell.length_a   1.000
_cell.length_b   1.000
_cell.length_c   1.000
_cell.angle_alpha   90.00
_cell.angle_beta   90.00
_cell.angle_gamma   90.00
#
_symmetry.space_group_name_H-M   'P 1'
#
loop_
_entity.id
_entity.type
_entity.pdbx_description
1 polymer ?
#
loop_
_entity_poly.entity_id
_entity_poly.type
_entity_poly.pdbx_seq_one_letter_code
_entity_poly.pdbx_strand_id
1 'polypeptide(L)'
;VMGHFTAPVWWCLCPRSNRYISGLEPPVELLRRNRLNICLGTDSLASNDRLSVFEEMRMFPGIPLPELLAWAAGGGAQALGMEDALGEIAPGRRCGLTVISGLDYGTLCLTPASQIRRIL
;
A
#
# COMPACT_ATOMS: atom_id res chain seq x y z
N VAL A 1 21.01 -4.28 -11.45
CA VAL A 1 20.55 -5.36 -10.56
C VAL A 1 19.21 -5.93 -11.03
N MET A 2 18.28 -5.10 -11.49
CA MET A 2 16.92 -5.54 -11.89
C MET A 2 16.86 -6.38 -13.16
N GLY A 3 17.86 -6.33 -14.04
CA GLY A 3 17.90 -7.13 -15.27
C GLY A 3 18.24 -8.63 -15.10
N HIS A 4 18.47 -9.07 -13.86
CA HIS A 4 18.83 -10.48 -13.57
C HIS A 4 17.66 -11.33 -13.06
N PHE A 5 16.47 -10.74 -12.86
CA PHE A 5 15.30 -11.47 -12.41
C PHE A 5 14.45 -11.93 -13.60
N THR A 6 14.10 -13.22 -13.65
CA THR A 6 13.24 -13.82 -14.67
C THR A 6 11.75 -13.72 -14.31
N ALA A 7 11.43 -13.44 -13.04
CA ALA A 7 10.07 -13.24 -12.54
C ALA A 7 9.83 -11.76 -12.23
N PRO A 8 8.55 -11.30 -12.20
CA PRO A 8 8.22 -9.96 -11.77
C PRO A 8 8.76 -9.65 -10.36
N VAL A 9 9.44 -8.53 -10.22
CA VAL A 9 9.96 -8.04 -8.92
C VAL A 9 8.97 -7.05 -8.35
N TRP A 10 8.64 -7.23 -7.07
CA TRP A 10 7.77 -6.35 -6.30
C TRP A 10 8.55 -5.62 -5.21
N TRP A 11 8.35 -4.35 -5.10
CA TRP A 11 8.92 -3.51 -4.04
C TRP A 11 7.90 -3.34 -2.94
N CYS A 12 8.07 -4.10 -1.86
CA CYS A 12 7.24 -3.98 -0.67
C CYS A 12 7.75 -2.83 0.20
N LEU A 13 6.99 -1.74 0.27
CA LEU A 13 7.33 -0.57 1.05
C LEU A 13 6.69 -0.66 2.44
N CYS A 14 7.51 -0.48 3.47
CA CYS A 14 7.11 -0.46 4.89
C CYS A 14 7.55 0.88 5.51
N PRO A 15 6.94 2.02 5.13
CA PRO A 15 7.49 3.34 5.44
C PRO A 15 7.62 3.62 6.94
N ARG A 16 6.71 3.15 7.77
CA ARG A 16 6.79 3.33 9.23
C ARG A 16 7.98 2.58 9.81
N SER A 17 8.18 1.33 9.40
CA SER A 17 9.34 0.52 9.77
C SER A 17 10.64 1.16 9.28
N ASN A 18 10.69 1.62 8.02
CA ASN A 18 11.85 2.33 7.47
C ASN A 18 12.21 3.55 8.32
N ARG A 19 11.22 4.37 8.66
CA ARG A 19 11.43 5.56 9.51
C ARG A 19 11.97 5.18 10.89
N TYR A 20 11.43 4.12 11.50
CA TYR A 20 11.86 3.65 12.81
C TYR A 20 13.31 3.14 12.79
N ILE A 21 13.68 2.32 11.80
CA ILE A 21 14.99 1.67 11.73
C ILE A 21 16.09 2.64 11.28
N SER A 22 15.83 3.41 10.22
CA SER A 22 16.86 4.20 9.54
C SER A 22 16.62 5.71 9.59
N GLY A 23 15.44 6.16 10.02
CA GLY A 23 15.03 7.57 9.92
C GLY A 23 14.75 8.05 8.50
N LEU A 24 14.76 7.13 7.52
CA LEU A 24 14.61 7.47 6.10
C LEU A 24 13.25 7.02 5.58
N GLU A 25 12.78 7.74 4.57
CA GLU A 25 11.59 7.35 3.79
C GLU A 25 11.99 6.44 2.62
N PRO A 26 11.12 5.50 2.22
CA PRO A 26 11.37 4.73 1.00
C PRO A 26 11.40 5.64 -0.22
N PRO A 27 12.24 5.34 -1.24
CA PRO A 27 12.42 6.20 -2.42
C PRO A 27 11.23 6.07 -3.40
N VAL A 28 10.02 6.38 -2.92
CA VAL A 28 8.76 6.14 -3.63
C VAL A 28 8.71 6.84 -5.00
N GLU A 29 9.18 8.08 -5.09
CA GLU A 29 9.19 8.82 -6.36
C GLU A 29 10.10 8.17 -7.42
N LEU A 30 11.22 7.60 -7.00
CA LEU A 30 12.11 6.86 -7.89
C LEU A 30 11.40 5.61 -8.45
N LEU A 31 10.68 4.88 -7.59
CA LEU A 31 9.95 3.68 -7.98
C LEU A 31 8.79 4.03 -8.93
N ARG A 32 8.04 5.09 -8.64
CA ARG A 32 6.94 5.59 -9.49
C ARG A 32 7.43 6.02 -10.87
N ARG A 33 8.49 6.82 -10.94
CA ARG A 33 9.07 7.29 -12.21
C ARG A 33 9.53 6.15 -13.10
N ASN A 34 10.05 5.08 -12.50
CA ASN A 34 10.50 3.89 -13.22
C ASN A 34 9.37 2.86 -13.44
N ARG A 35 8.13 3.18 -13.07
CA ARG A 35 6.95 2.31 -13.22
C ARG A 35 7.16 0.91 -12.64
N LEU A 36 7.81 0.85 -11.49
CA LEU A 36 8.09 -0.42 -10.82
C LEU A 36 6.86 -0.92 -10.07
N ASN A 37 6.79 -2.23 -9.90
CA ASN A 37 5.70 -2.84 -9.14
C ASN A 37 5.88 -2.54 -7.65
N ILE A 38 4.91 -1.84 -7.07
CA ILE A 38 4.92 -1.45 -5.67
C ILE A 38 3.79 -2.18 -4.94
N CYS A 39 4.09 -2.66 -3.74
CA CYS A 39 3.08 -3.07 -2.76
C CYS A 39 3.43 -2.48 -1.39
N LEU A 40 2.47 -2.48 -0.47
CA LEU A 40 2.65 -1.98 0.89
C LEU A 40 2.66 -3.14 1.89
N GLY A 41 3.53 -3.05 2.87
CA GLY A 41 3.61 -3.94 4.00
C GLY A 41 3.85 -3.16 5.29
N THR A 42 3.70 -3.82 6.43
CA THR A 42 3.86 -3.22 7.75
C THR A 42 5.17 -3.57 8.42
N ASP A 43 5.88 -4.58 7.90
CA ASP A 43 6.95 -5.27 8.61
C ASP A 43 6.40 -5.87 9.94
N SER A 44 7.24 -6.06 10.94
CA SER A 44 6.87 -6.66 12.22
C SER A 44 6.64 -5.61 13.31
N LEU A 45 6.05 -6.04 14.43
CA LEU A 45 5.90 -5.20 15.62
C LEU A 45 7.25 -4.86 16.30
N ALA A 46 8.36 -5.45 15.85
CA ALA A 46 9.69 -5.06 16.31
C ALA A 46 10.13 -3.70 15.76
N SER A 47 9.57 -3.30 14.61
CA SER A 47 9.91 -2.03 13.92
C SER A 47 8.68 -1.16 13.62
N ASN A 48 7.50 -1.57 14.11
CA ASN A 48 6.24 -0.84 13.91
C ASN A 48 5.38 -0.96 15.18
N ASP A 49 4.60 0.08 15.47
CA ASP A 49 3.72 0.11 16.64
C ASP A 49 2.36 -0.55 16.37
N ARG A 50 2.01 -0.76 15.10
CA ARG A 50 0.77 -1.44 14.70
C ARG A 50 0.87 -2.02 13.30
N LEU A 51 0.22 -3.17 13.08
CA LEU A 51 0.16 -3.84 11.79
C LEU A 51 -1.07 -3.37 11.01
N SER A 52 -0.99 -2.17 10.44
CA SER A 52 -2.07 -1.54 9.69
C SER A 52 -1.55 -0.95 8.38
N VAL A 53 -1.91 -1.57 7.26
CA VAL A 53 -1.56 -1.06 5.93
C VAL A 53 -2.17 0.33 5.69
N PHE A 54 -3.31 0.65 6.29
CA PHE A 54 -3.87 2.00 6.21
C PHE A 54 -2.95 3.05 6.85
N GLU A 55 -2.31 2.74 7.97
CA GLU A 55 -1.34 3.64 8.59
C GLU A 55 -0.06 3.78 7.74
N GLU A 56 0.31 2.75 6.99
CA GLU A 56 1.39 2.85 6.00
C GLU A 56 1.00 3.78 4.84
N MET A 57 -0.24 3.68 4.33
CA MET A 57 -0.75 4.58 3.29
C MET A 57 -0.69 6.06 3.72
N ARG A 58 -0.94 6.36 5.00
CA ARG A 58 -0.88 7.71 5.57
C ARG A 58 0.52 8.32 5.54
N MET A 59 1.55 7.50 5.36
CA MET A 59 2.94 7.96 5.23
C MET A 59 3.25 8.59 3.86
N PHE A 60 2.31 8.54 2.93
CA PHE A 60 2.45 9.09 1.58
C PHE A 60 1.46 10.25 1.33
N PRO A 61 1.61 11.40 2.03
CA PRO A 61 0.76 12.55 1.80
C PRO A 61 0.93 13.05 0.36
N GLY A 62 -0.17 13.43 -0.28
CA GLY A 62 -0.14 13.90 -1.68
C GLY A 62 -0.20 12.81 -2.74
N ILE A 63 -0.14 11.52 -2.38
CA ILE A 63 -0.43 10.43 -3.32
C ILE A 63 -1.94 10.13 -3.25
N PRO A 64 -2.67 10.18 -4.39
CA PRO A 64 -4.10 9.94 -4.40
C PRO A 64 -4.47 8.53 -3.93
N LEU A 65 -5.60 8.42 -3.21
CA LEU A 65 -6.10 7.16 -2.66
C LEU A 65 -6.20 6.02 -3.69
N PRO A 66 -6.65 6.23 -4.95
CA PRO A 66 -6.69 5.16 -5.94
C PRO A 66 -5.31 4.52 -6.19
N GLU A 67 -4.24 5.31 -6.21
CA GLU A 67 -2.88 4.81 -6.37
C GLU A 67 -2.42 4.05 -5.11
N LEU A 68 -2.69 4.59 -3.93
CA LEU A 68 -2.39 3.93 -2.65
C LEU A 68 -3.14 2.59 -2.51
N LEU A 69 -4.40 2.52 -2.96
CA LEU A 69 -5.17 1.28 -2.97
C LEU A 69 -4.61 0.26 -3.97
N ALA A 70 -4.14 0.73 -5.13
CA ALA A 70 -3.47 -0.14 -6.09
C ALA A 70 -2.24 -0.81 -5.47
N TRP A 71 -1.47 -0.11 -4.63
CA TRP A 71 -0.32 -0.68 -3.92
C TRP A 71 -0.74 -1.56 -2.73
N ALA A 72 -1.68 -1.08 -1.92
CA ALA A 72 -2.08 -1.74 -0.68
C ALA A 72 -2.89 -3.03 -0.90
N ALA A 73 -3.75 -3.05 -1.90
CA ALA A 73 -4.65 -4.17 -2.18
C ALA A 73 -4.23 -4.94 -3.45
N GLY A 74 -4.30 -4.31 -4.62
CA GLY A 74 -3.99 -4.95 -5.90
C GLY A 74 -2.54 -5.44 -5.97
N GLY A 75 -1.59 -4.56 -5.66
CA GLY A 75 -0.16 -4.89 -5.65
C GLY A 75 0.19 -5.96 -4.63
N GLY A 76 -0.40 -5.88 -3.43
CA GLY A 76 -0.22 -6.92 -2.41
C GLY A 76 -0.73 -8.29 -2.87
N ALA A 77 -1.92 -8.33 -3.48
CA ALA A 77 -2.49 -9.57 -4.01
C ALA A 77 -1.61 -10.17 -5.13
N GLN A 78 -1.18 -9.34 -6.08
CA GLN A 78 -0.32 -9.78 -7.17
C GLN A 78 1.06 -10.25 -6.68
N ALA A 79 1.67 -9.53 -5.73
CA ALA A 79 2.95 -9.92 -5.14
C ALA A 79 2.89 -11.29 -4.45
N LEU A 80 1.72 -11.66 -3.93
CA LEU A 80 1.46 -12.94 -3.27
C LEU A 80 0.90 -14.03 -4.20
N GLY A 81 0.63 -13.71 -5.48
CA GLY A 81 -0.02 -14.62 -6.42
C GLY A 81 -1.47 -14.94 -6.04
N MET A 82 -2.17 -13.98 -5.43
CA MET A 82 -3.55 -14.12 -4.93
C MET A 82 -4.53 -13.18 -5.64
N GLU A 83 -4.17 -12.64 -6.78
CA GLU A 83 -4.95 -11.66 -7.53
C GLU A 83 -6.29 -12.21 -8.05
N ASP A 84 -6.42 -13.51 -8.18
CA ASP A 84 -7.69 -14.17 -8.56
C ASP A 84 -8.72 -14.19 -7.42
N ALA A 85 -8.27 -14.06 -6.18
CA ALA A 85 -9.12 -14.12 -4.98
C ALA A 85 -9.25 -12.79 -4.24
N LEU A 86 -8.21 -11.97 -4.26
CA LEU A 86 -8.06 -10.76 -3.44
C LEU A 86 -7.66 -9.54 -4.29
N GLY A 87 -7.58 -8.38 -3.66
CA GLY A 87 -7.01 -7.16 -4.23
C GLY A 87 -8.01 -6.22 -4.90
N GLU A 88 -9.17 -6.70 -5.31
CA GLU A 88 -10.22 -5.87 -5.94
C GLU A 88 -11.62 -6.38 -5.60
N ILE A 89 -12.60 -5.51 -5.75
CA ILE A 89 -14.03 -5.86 -5.65
C ILE A 89 -14.49 -6.35 -7.02
N ALA A 90 -14.69 -7.66 -7.15
CA ALA A 90 -15.16 -8.28 -8.39
C ALA A 90 -16.08 -9.47 -8.09
N PRO A 91 -16.98 -9.84 -9.04
CA PRO A 91 -17.85 -11.00 -8.87
C PRO A 91 -17.04 -12.28 -8.59
N GLY A 92 -17.51 -13.06 -7.60
CA GLY A 92 -16.86 -14.32 -7.20
C GLY A 92 -15.69 -14.17 -6.21
N ARG A 93 -15.21 -12.96 -5.94
CA ARG A 93 -14.15 -12.73 -4.95
C ARG A 93 -14.71 -12.69 -3.54
N ARG A 94 -13.96 -13.25 -2.59
CA ARG A 94 -14.34 -13.30 -1.17
C ARG A 94 -13.48 -12.35 -0.32
N CYS A 95 -13.12 -11.21 -0.88
CA CYS A 95 -12.43 -10.17 -0.14
C CYS A 95 -13.41 -9.45 0.80
N GLY A 96 -12.94 -9.06 1.98
CA GLY A 96 -13.72 -8.18 2.85
C GLY A 96 -13.87 -6.78 2.22
N LEU A 97 -14.84 -6.02 2.70
CA LEU A 97 -15.05 -4.63 2.29
C LEU A 97 -14.64 -3.67 3.41
N THR A 98 -13.91 -2.65 3.04
CA THR A 98 -13.56 -1.53 3.90
C THR A 98 -14.00 -0.20 3.28
N VAL A 99 -14.36 0.74 4.14
CA VAL A 99 -14.67 2.11 3.73
C VAL A 99 -13.60 3.04 4.30
N ILE A 100 -13.07 3.90 3.46
CA ILE A 100 -12.20 5.00 3.86
C ILE A 100 -12.98 6.30 3.69
N SER A 101 -13.02 7.11 4.73
CA SER A 101 -13.72 8.39 4.79
C SER A 101 -12.78 9.51 5.21
N GLY A 102 -13.24 10.77 5.11
CA GLY A 102 -12.45 11.93 5.52
C GLY A 102 -11.32 12.28 4.55
N LEU A 103 -11.54 12.05 3.25
CA LEU A 103 -10.60 12.42 2.19
C LEU A 103 -10.70 13.93 1.89
N ASP A 104 -9.64 14.47 1.32
CA ASP A 104 -9.75 15.66 0.48
C ASP A 104 -10.36 15.25 -0.86
N TYR A 105 -11.62 15.58 -1.08
CA TYR A 105 -12.34 15.18 -2.29
C TYR A 105 -11.92 15.94 -3.56
N GLY A 106 -11.13 17.01 -3.42
CA GLY A 106 -10.54 17.72 -4.57
C GLY A 106 -9.33 16.99 -5.15
N THR A 107 -8.52 16.39 -4.29
CA THR A 107 -7.28 15.68 -4.65
C THR A 107 -7.36 14.17 -4.51
N LEU A 108 -8.40 13.66 -3.83
CA LEU A 108 -8.56 12.27 -3.41
C LEU A 108 -7.43 11.78 -2.49
N CYS A 109 -6.76 12.68 -1.80
CA CYS A 109 -5.70 12.34 -0.86
C CYS A 109 -6.24 12.07 0.55
N LEU A 110 -5.50 11.24 1.30
CA LEU A 110 -5.75 11.06 2.72
C LEU A 110 -5.44 12.35 3.49
N THR A 111 -6.23 12.61 4.51
CA THR A 111 -6.07 13.73 5.44
C THR A 111 -5.81 13.21 6.87
N PRO A 112 -5.40 14.05 7.80
CA PRO A 112 -5.32 13.65 9.21
C PRO A 112 -6.65 13.14 9.79
N ALA A 113 -7.81 13.57 9.22
CA ALA A 113 -9.14 13.13 9.63
C ALA A 113 -9.60 11.82 8.93
N SER A 114 -8.82 11.29 7.99
CA SER A 114 -9.19 10.07 7.28
C SER A 114 -9.27 8.88 8.23
N GLN A 115 -10.31 8.07 8.06
CA GLN A 115 -10.58 6.89 8.87
C GLN A 115 -10.88 5.69 7.98
N ILE A 116 -10.56 4.50 8.48
CA ILE A 116 -10.90 3.23 7.82
C ILE A 116 -11.84 2.43 8.72
N ARG A 117 -12.84 1.82 8.11
CA ARG A 117 -13.77 0.92 8.79
C ARG A 117 -14.07 -0.29 7.93
N ARG A 118 -13.97 -1.48 8.50
CA ARG A 118 -14.42 -2.72 7.86
C ARG A 118 -15.95 -2.78 7.93
N ILE A 119 -16.61 -3.16 6.83
CA ILE A 119 -18.06 -3.33 6.73
C ILE A 119 -18.48 -4.76 6.38
N LEU A 120 -17.55 -5.57 5.87
CA LEU A 120 -17.74 -6.99 5.57
C LEU A 120 -16.47 -7.78 5.86
#